data_9169d36555a30b7d29bc6258894673a0
#
_entry.id   9169d36555a30b7d29bc6258894673a0
#
_cell.length_a   1.000
_cell.length_b   1.000
_cell.length_c   1.000
_cell.angle_alpha   90.00
_cell.angle_beta   90.00
_cell.angle_gamma   90.00
#
_symmetry.space_group_name_H-M   'P 1'
#
loop_
_entity.id
_entity.type
_entity.pdbx_description
1 polymer ?
#
loop_
_entity_poly.entity_id
_entity_poly.type
_entity_poly.pdbx_seq_one_letter_code
_entity_poly.pdbx_strand_id
1 'polypeptide(L)'
;SLESSTRLANVAAGLVVGKLGTATLSRDELVAGLSADPRSPFLPKDRVVTEEDLLSKVAAAKASGEKVIMTNGCFDILHRGHIDYLSRARALGHRLIVAVNDDASVAALKGPSRPINPLDARMELLAALRCVDWVVPFSSETPADLIAAVAPVVLVEGGDYRPEDIAGADAVLASGG
;
A
#
# COMPACT_ATOMS: atom_id res chain seq x y z
N SER A 1 -25.49 22.88 -8.75
CA SER A 1 -26.78 22.17 -8.59
C SER A 1 -27.08 21.99 -7.09
N LEU A 2 -28.36 21.75 -6.76
CA LEU A 2 -28.77 21.49 -5.35
C LEU A 2 -27.99 20.31 -4.75
N GLU A 3 -27.80 19.26 -5.52
CA GLU A 3 -27.05 18.07 -5.13
C GLU A 3 -25.59 18.40 -4.79
N SER A 4 -24.91 19.21 -5.61
CA SER A 4 -23.53 19.64 -5.32
C SER A 4 -23.44 20.49 -4.06
N SER A 5 -24.44 21.35 -3.81
CA SER A 5 -24.49 22.18 -2.60
C SER A 5 -24.74 21.35 -1.35
N THR A 6 -25.62 20.35 -1.43
CA THR A 6 -25.92 19.43 -0.33
C THR A 6 -24.68 18.57 0.02
N ARG A 7 -23.98 18.06 -0.99
CA ARG A 7 -22.74 17.29 -0.78
C ARG A 7 -21.67 18.15 -0.10
N LEU A 8 -21.48 19.38 -0.57
CA LEU A 8 -20.54 20.33 0.02
C LEU A 8 -20.85 20.60 1.51
N ALA A 9 -22.12 20.87 1.82
CA ALA A 9 -22.58 21.14 3.17
C ALA A 9 -22.38 19.93 4.11
N ASN A 10 -22.68 18.72 3.64
CA ASN A 10 -22.50 17.50 4.44
C ASN A 10 -21.03 17.23 4.74
N VAL A 11 -20.13 17.39 3.77
CA VAL A 11 -18.68 17.22 3.98
C VAL A 11 -18.18 18.27 4.98
N ALA A 12 -18.55 19.54 4.81
CA ALA A 12 -18.17 20.61 5.72
C ALA A 12 -18.66 20.36 7.16
N ALA A 13 -19.91 19.95 7.33
CA ALA A 13 -20.48 19.63 8.64
C ALA A 13 -19.73 18.45 9.29
N GLY A 14 -19.46 17.37 8.56
CA GLY A 14 -18.73 16.22 9.08
C GLY A 14 -17.31 16.56 9.57
N LEU A 15 -16.59 17.40 8.83
CA LEU A 15 -15.25 17.86 9.22
C LEU A 15 -15.27 18.74 10.49
N VAL A 16 -16.28 19.60 10.63
CA VAL A 16 -16.41 20.49 11.79
C VAL A 16 -16.81 19.71 13.04
N VAL A 17 -17.75 18.76 12.93
CA VAL A 17 -18.19 17.90 14.06
C VAL A 17 -17.04 17.07 14.63
N GLY A 18 -16.06 16.67 13.80
CA GLY A 18 -14.85 15.96 14.26
C GLY A 18 -13.85 16.83 15.04
N LYS A 19 -14.05 18.14 15.13
CA LYS A 19 -13.15 19.08 15.85
C LYS A 19 -13.67 19.38 17.25
N LEU A 20 -12.76 19.52 18.22
CA LEU A 20 -13.10 19.91 19.60
C LEU A 20 -13.45 21.41 19.66
N GLY A 21 -14.61 21.74 20.24
CA GLY A 21 -15.06 23.11 20.48
C GLY A 21 -15.69 23.77 19.25
N THR A 22 -15.82 25.11 19.27
CA THR A 22 -16.31 25.90 18.13
C THR A 22 -15.22 26.02 17.10
N ALA A 23 -15.29 25.22 16.03
CA ALA A 23 -14.25 25.14 15.01
C ALA A 23 -14.71 25.76 13.69
N THR A 24 -13.77 26.41 13.01
CA THR A 24 -13.93 26.85 11.61
C THR A 24 -13.32 25.84 10.67
N LEU A 25 -13.76 25.84 9.43
CA LEU A 25 -13.25 25.01 8.35
C LEU A 25 -12.47 25.88 7.36
N SER A 26 -11.22 25.51 7.08
CA SER A 26 -10.44 26.16 6.03
C SER A 26 -10.84 25.63 4.66
N ARG A 27 -10.51 26.40 3.60
CA ARG A 27 -10.73 25.96 2.22
C ARG A 27 -9.97 24.67 1.92
N ASP A 28 -8.73 24.54 2.39
CA ASP A 28 -7.87 23.39 2.12
C ASP A 28 -8.39 22.12 2.80
N GLU A 29 -8.88 22.23 4.05
CA GLU A 29 -9.56 21.15 4.74
C GLU A 29 -10.84 20.71 4.00
N LEU A 30 -11.60 21.66 3.47
CA LEU A 30 -12.81 21.35 2.69
C LEU A 30 -12.48 20.66 1.38
N VAL A 31 -11.45 21.13 0.65
CA VAL A 31 -10.97 20.51 -0.59
C VAL A 31 -10.48 19.11 -0.31
N ALA A 32 -9.68 18.90 0.74
CA ALA A 32 -9.21 17.58 1.16
C ALA A 32 -10.40 16.66 1.50
N GLY A 33 -11.39 17.15 2.23
CA GLY A 33 -12.59 16.38 2.57
C GLY A 33 -13.49 16.06 1.38
N LEU A 34 -13.55 16.91 0.37
CA LEU A 34 -14.30 16.66 -0.89
C LEU A 34 -13.60 15.65 -1.78
N SER A 35 -12.27 15.62 -1.74
CA SER A 35 -11.43 14.66 -2.46
C SER A 35 -11.39 13.31 -1.74
N ALA A 36 -11.77 13.27 -0.46
CA ALA A 36 -11.95 12.03 0.28
C ALA A 36 -13.18 11.28 -0.26
N ASP A 37 -13.04 9.99 -0.58
CA ASP A 37 -14.21 9.16 -0.87
C ASP A 37 -15.08 9.09 0.40
N PRO A 38 -16.34 9.63 0.37
CA PRO A 38 -17.18 9.63 1.56
C PRO A 38 -17.56 8.23 2.05
N ARG A 39 -17.29 7.19 1.25
CA ARG A 39 -17.54 5.79 1.59
C ARG A 39 -16.41 5.15 2.39
N SER A 40 -15.27 5.86 2.58
CA SER A 40 -14.15 5.31 3.32
C SER A 40 -13.44 6.32 4.22
N PRO A 41 -14.09 6.76 5.33
CA PRO A 41 -13.43 7.61 6.33
C PRO A 41 -12.33 6.88 7.11
N PHE A 42 -12.20 5.56 6.93
CA PHE A 42 -11.30 4.68 7.71
C PHE A 42 -10.15 4.08 6.89
N LEU A 43 -10.10 4.32 5.56
CA LEU A 43 -8.97 3.81 4.79
C LEU A 43 -7.76 4.74 4.97
N PRO A 44 -6.62 4.20 5.39
CA PRO A 44 -5.39 4.97 5.52
C PRO A 44 -4.86 5.32 4.12
N LYS A 45 -5.33 6.43 3.56
CA LYS A 45 -4.95 6.93 2.22
C LYS A 45 -3.46 7.22 2.08
N ASP A 46 -2.78 7.42 3.20
CA ASP A 46 -1.34 7.65 3.30
C ASP A 46 -0.50 6.37 3.14
N ARG A 47 -1.14 5.20 3.11
CA ARG A 47 -0.46 3.90 2.97
C ARG A 47 -0.40 3.39 1.52
N VAL A 48 -1.36 3.76 0.66
CA VAL A 48 -1.25 3.52 -0.78
C VAL A 48 -0.42 4.65 -1.36
N VAL A 49 0.73 4.32 -1.91
CA VAL A 49 1.75 5.30 -2.32
C VAL A 49 2.22 5.08 -3.75
N THR A 50 2.73 6.13 -4.37
CA THR A 50 3.50 6.03 -5.61
C THR A 50 4.90 5.48 -5.31
N GLU A 51 5.62 5.04 -6.33
CA GLU A 51 7.02 4.61 -6.17
C GLU A 51 7.90 5.75 -5.63
N GLU A 52 7.75 6.97 -6.13
CA GLU A 52 8.48 8.16 -5.67
C GLU A 52 8.23 8.44 -4.19
N ASP A 53 6.97 8.45 -3.77
CA ASP A 53 6.59 8.64 -2.37
C ASP A 53 7.10 7.51 -1.48
N LEU A 54 7.05 6.26 -1.98
CA LEU A 54 7.58 5.11 -1.26
C LEU A 54 9.07 5.28 -0.99
N LEU A 55 9.87 5.60 -2.01
CA LEU A 55 11.32 5.75 -1.88
C LEU A 55 11.67 6.86 -0.88
N SER A 56 10.94 7.97 -0.90
CA SER A 56 11.09 9.05 0.09
C SER A 56 10.81 8.56 1.53
N LYS A 57 9.70 7.82 1.71
CA LYS A 57 9.32 7.24 3.02
C LYS A 57 10.34 6.21 3.50
N VAL A 58 10.83 5.36 2.60
CA VAL A 58 11.86 4.35 2.89
C VAL A 58 13.16 5.01 3.32
N ALA A 59 13.61 6.05 2.62
CA ALA A 59 14.82 6.80 2.99
C ALA A 59 14.69 7.40 4.40
N ALA A 60 13.56 7.99 4.74
CA ALA A 60 13.30 8.53 6.07
C ALA A 60 13.29 7.43 7.16
N ALA A 61 12.65 6.29 6.90
CA ALA A 61 12.61 5.16 7.81
C ALA A 61 14.03 4.60 8.08
N LYS A 62 14.81 4.39 7.01
CA LYS A 62 16.20 3.92 7.13
C LYS A 62 17.10 4.91 7.89
N ALA A 63 16.94 6.21 7.64
CA ALA A 63 17.65 7.26 8.38
C ALA A 63 17.33 7.25 9.88
N SER A 64 16.13 6.79 10.25
CA SER A 64 15.70 6.61 11.65
C SER A 64 16.09 5.23 12.23
N GLY A 65 16.85 4.42 11.51
CA GLY A 65 17.28 3.08 11.95
C GLY A 65 16.17 2.02 11.87
N GLU A 66 15.07 2.28 11.16
CA GLU A 66 13.99 1.32 10.99
C GLU A 66 14.36 0.25 9.94
N LYS A 67 14.05 -1.01 10.27
CA LYS A 67 14.21 -2.14 9.34
C LYS A 67 13.00 -2.21 8.42
N VAL A 68 13.23 -2.07 7.13
CA VAL A 68 12.23 -2.15 6.09
C VAL A 68 12.18 -3.57 5.54
N ILE A 69 11.00 -4.17 5.57
CA ILE A 69 10.68 -5.49 5.05
C ILE A 69 9.82 -5.32 3.80
N MET A 70 10.02 -6.14 2.79
CA MET A 70 9.24 -6.08 1.56
C MET A 70 8.73 -7.45 1.15
N THR A 71 7.55 -7.47 0.59
CA THR A 71 6.96 -8.62 -0.11
C THR A 71 6.21 -8.15 -1.34
N ASN A 72 5.94 -9.05 -2.28
CA ASN A 72 5.16 -8.75 -3.49
C ASN A 72 4.14 -9.84 -3.78
N GLY A 73 3.19 -9.53 -4.63
CA GLY A 73 2.23 -10.50 -5.13
C GLY A 73 0.96 -9.90 -5.71
N CYS A 74 0.12 -10.77 -6.25
CA CYS A 74 -1.15 -10.38 -6.85
C CYS A 74 -2.21 -9.97 -5.82
N PHE A 75 -2.31 -10.66 -4.70
CA PHE A 75 -3.30 -10.45 -3.63
C PHE A 75 -4.73 -10.27 -4.17
N ASP A 76 -5.10 -11.06 -5.17
CA ASP A 76 -6.35 -10.91 -5.89
C ASP A 76 -7.58 -11.15 -5.00
N ILE A 77 -7.56 -12.24 -4.22
CA ILE A 77 -8.58 -12.53 -3.21
C ILE A 77 -7.86 -12.75 -1.88
N LEU A 78 -8.03 -11.81 -0.96
CA LEU A 78 -7.45 -11.94 0.38
C LEU A 78 -8.16 -13.03 1.18
N HIS A 79 -7.36 -13.82 1.91
CA HIS A 79 -7.84 -14.84 2.82
C HIS A 79 -6.93 -14.89 4.07
N ARG A 80 -7.34 -15.67 5.06
CA ARG A 80 -6.62 -15.80 6.34
C ARG A 80 -5.12 -16.09 6.18
N GLY A 81 -4.76 -16.92 5.19
CA GLY A 81 -3.34 -17.24 4.92
C GLY A 81 -2.51 -16.03 4.56
N HIS A 82 -3.06 -15.09 3.77
CA HIS A 82 -2.39 -13.82 3.47
C HIS A 82 -2.21 -12.98 4.74
N ILE A 83 -3.21 -12.92 5.61
CA ILE A 83 -3.13 -12.14 6.86
C ILE A 83 -2.05 -12.70 7.79
N ASP A 84 -1.99 -14.03 7.95
CA ASP A 84 -0.96 -14.70 8.74
C ASP A 84 0.44 -14.45 8.14
N TYR A 85 0.60 -14.65 6.84
CA TYR A 85 1.84 -14.41 6.11
C TYR A 85 2.34 -12.97 6.28
N LEU A 86 1.49 -11.97 6.00
CA LEU A 86 1.85 -10.55 6.13
C LEU A 86 2.15 -10.16 7.58
N SER A 87 1.43 -10.71 8.54
CA SER A 87 1.69 -10.47 9.97
C SER A 87 3.04 -11.01 10.40
N ARG A 88 3.42 -12.20 9.92
CA ARG A 88 4.75 -12.80 10.17
C ARG A 88 5.86 -12.02 9.47
N ALA A 89 5.64 -11.60 8.21
CA ALA A 89 6.58 -10.74 7.50
C ALA A 89 6.84 -9.43 8.26
N ARG A 90 5.78 -8.77 8.74
CA ARG A 90 5.89 -7.54 9.52
C ARG A 90 6.68 -7.71 10.83
N ALA A 91 6.59 -8.87 11.45
CA ALA A 91 7.31 -9.17 12.69
C ALA A 91 8.83 -9.26 12.52
N LEU A 92 9.34 -9.33 11.27
CA LEU A 92 10.78 -9.35 10.97
C LEU A 92 11.43 -7.97 11.03
N GLY A 93 10.63 -6.88 11.06
CA GLY A 93 11.16 -5.52 11.10
C GLY A 93 10.16 -4.47 11.56
N HIS A 94 10.42 -3.21 11.18
CA HIS A 94 9.65 -2.05 11.64
C HIS A 94 8.64 -1.55 10.62
N ARG A 95 8.87 -1.77 9.32
CA ARG A 95 7.99 -1.37 8.22
C ARG A 95 7.81 -2.51 7.24
N LEU A 96 6.57 -2.77 6.83
CA LEU A 96 6.25 -3.74 5.79
C LEU A 96 5.72 -3.02 4.56
N ILE A 97 6.41 -3.22 3.44
CA ILE A 97 5.97 -2.83 2.10
C ILE A 97 5.32 -4.04 1.42
N VAL A 98 4.19 -3.82 0.81
CA VAL A 98 3.55 -4.79 -0.08
C VAL A 98 3.52 -4.21 -1.50
N ALA A 99 4.31 -4.79 -2.41
CA ALA A 99 4.25 -4.48 -3.83
C ALA A 99 3.19 -5.33 -4.51
N VAL A 100 2.28 -4.68 -5.26
CA VAL A 100 1.10 -5.33 -5.83
C VAL A 100 1.19 -5.31 -7.36
N ASN A 101 1.09 -6.48 -7.98
CA ASN A 101 0.99 -6.60 -9.43
C ASN A 101 -0.22 -5.81 -9.97
N ASP A 102 -0.04 -5.08 -11.05
CA ASP A 102 -1.16 -4.44 -11.74
C ASP A 102 -2.11 -5.48 -12.38
N ASP A 103 -3.24 -5.02 -12.90
CA ASP A 103 -4.26 -5.93 -13.45
C ASP A 103 -3.77 -6.65 -14.71
N ALA A 104 -2.95 -5.98 -15.51
CA ALA A 104 -2.39 -6.57 -16.73
C ALA A 104 -1.41 -7.71 -16.42
N SER A 105 -0.50 -7.50 -15.45
CA SER A 105 0.43 -8.54 -15.02
C SER A 105 -0.27 -9.71 -14.33
N VAL A 106 -1.32 -9.46 -13.55
CA VAL A 106 -2.14 -10.53 -12.96
C VAL A 106 -2.84 -11.35 -14.05
N ALA A 107 -3.41 -10.69 -15.06
CA ALA A 107 -4.05 -11.39 -16.19
C ALA A 107 -3.04 -12.25 -16.99
N ALA A 108 -1.82 -11.75 -17.19
CA ALA A 108 -0.75 -12.51 -17.83
C ALA A 108 -0.33 -13.75 -17.02
N LEU A 109 -0.26 -13.62 -15.67
CA LEU A 109 0.17 -14.72 -14.79
C LEU A 109 -0.93 -15.76 -14.54
N LYS A 110 -2.21 -15.33 -14.41
CA LYS A 110 -3.31 -16.19 -13.93
C LYS A 110 -4.41 -16.40 -14.96
N GLY A 111 -4.29 -15.82 -16.14
CA GLY A 111 -5.27 -15.93 -17.22
C GLY A 111 -6.22 -14.73 -17.31
N PRO A 112 -6.93 -14.58 -18.45
CA PRO A 112 -7.67 -13.37 -18.81
C PRO A 112 -8.92 -13.11 -17.95
N SER A 113 -9.37 -14.07 -17.14
CA SER A 113 -10.47 -13.90 -16.20
C SER A 113 -10.02 -13.35 -14.83
N ARG A 114 -8.75 -13.02 -14.69
CA ARG A 114 -8.13 -12.49 -13.47
C ARG A 114 -7.50 -11.12 -13.74
N PRO A 115 -7.45 -10.23 -12.73
CA PRO A 115 -7.88 -10.42 -11.35
C PRO A 115 -9.42 -10.34 -11.19
N ILE A 116 -9.94 -10.84 -10.06
CA ILE A 116 -11.35 -10.65 -9.66
C ILE A 116 -11.54 -9.25 -9.08
N ASN A 117 -10.60 -8.82 -8.22
CA ASN A 117 -10.60 -7.48 -7.64
C ASN A 117 -9.64 -6.58 -8.41
N PRO A 118 -10.07 -5.40 -8.88
CA PRO A 118 -9.19 -4.46 -9.55
C PRO A 118 -8.09 -3.95 -8.61
N LEU A 119 -7.01 -3.41 -9.20
CA LEU A 119 -5.80 -3.00 -8.49
C LEU A 119 -6.07 -2.08 -7.31
N ASP A 120 -6.91 -1.05 -7.51
CA ASP A 120 -7.28 -0.09 -6.48
C ASP A 120 -7.93 -0.76 -5.27
N ALA A 121 -8.90 -1.65 -5.48
CA ALA A 121 -9.55 -2.41 -4.42
C ALA A 121 -8.56 -3.33 -3.68
N ARG A 122 -7.65 -4.00 -4.41
CA ARG A 122 -6.63 -4.86 -3.82
C ARG A 122 -5.66 -4.07 -2.94
N MET A 123 -5.22 -2.91 -3.40
CA MET A 123 -4.35 -2.02 -2.64
C MET A 123 -5.04 -1.46 -1.40
N GLU A 124 -6.30 -1.05 -1.50
CA GLU A 124 -7.08 -0.55 -0.37
C GLU A 124 -7.27 -1.61 0.72
N LEU A 125 -7.60 -2.85 0.33
CA LEU A 125 -7.74 -3.96 1.26
C LEU A 125 -6.43 -4.25 2.01
N LEU A 126 -5.29 -4.24 1.32
CA LEU A 126 -3.97 -4.42 1.94
C LEU A 126 -3.62 -3.27 2.87
N ALA A 127 -3.87 -2.03 2.46
CA ALA A 127 -3.62 -0.85 3.27
C ALA A 127 -4.47 -0.80 4.55
N ALA A 128 -5.64 -1.44 4.56
CA ALA A 128 -6.48 -1.56 5.74
C ALA A 128 -5.93 -2.56 6.78
N LEU A 129 -5.00 -3.44 6.40
CA LEU A 129 -4.39 -4.37 7.32
C LEU A 129 -3.40 -3.65 8.25
N ARG A 130 -3.54 -3.89 9.55
CA ARG A 130 -2.70 -3.25 10.57
C ARG A 130 -1.20 -3.59 10.43
N CYS A 131 -0.88 -4.73 9.86
CA CYS A 131 0.49 -5.20 9.65
C CYS A 131 1.17 -4.59 8.42
N VAL A 132 0.44 -3.87 7.56
CA VAL A 132 0.97 -3.26 6.33
C VAL A 132 1.20 -1.77 6.55
N ASP A 133 2.41 -1.29 6.27
CA ASP A 133 2.74 0.13 6.38
C ASP A 133 2.57 0.86 5.05
N TRP A 134 3.04 0.27 3.94
CA TRP A 134 2.93 0.86 2.61
C TRP A 134 2.56 -0.18 1.55
N VAL A 135 1.73 0.24 0.62
CA VAL A 135 1.29 -0.54 -0.55
C VAL A 135 1.63 0.25 -1.81
N VAL A 136 2.32 -0.39 -2.75
CA VAL A 136 2.76 0.24 -3.99
C VAL A 136 2.44 -0.66 -5.18
N PRO A 137 1.91 -0.13 -6.29
CA PRO A 137 1.69 -0.93 -7.48
C PRO A 137 2.99 -1.07 -8.28
N PHE A 138 3.12 -2.15 -9.05
CA PHE A 138 4.13 -2.29 -10.08
C PHE A 138 3.54 -2.97 -11.33
N SER A 139 4.05 -2.58 -12.52
CA SER A 139 3.57 -3.05 -13.82
C SER A 139 4.61 -3.87 -14.59
N SER A 140 5.85 -3.91 -14.14
CA SER A 140 6.91 -4.73 -14.74
C SER A 140 6.63 -6.21 -14.56
N GLU A 141 7.26 -7.04 -15.40
CA GLU A 141 7.13 -8.51 -15.34
C GLU A 141 7.54 -9.07 -13.98
N THR A 142 8.57 -8.47 -13.36
CA THR A 142 9.04 -8.79 -12.02
C THR A 142 9.24 -7.51 -11.20
N PRO A 143 9.19 -7.58 -9.86
CA PRO A 143 9.42 -6.41 -8.99
C PRO A 143 10.91 -6.10 -8.77
N ALA A 144 11.85 -6.68 -9.54
CA ALA A 144 13.29 -6.62 -9.28
C ALA A 144 13.83 -5.19 -9.18
N ASP A 145 13.44 -4.30 -10.09
CA ASP A 145 13.89 -2.90 -10.09
C ASP A 145 13.38 -2.15 -8.86
N LEU A 146 12.13 -2.36 -8.48
CA LEU A 146 11.54 -1.77 -7.29
C LEU A 146 12.22 -2.30 -6.01
N ILE A 147 12.51 -3.62 -5.95
CA ILE A 147 13.23 -4.23 -4.84
C ILE A 147 14.64 -3.65 -4.72
N ALA A 148 15.35 -3.51 -5.85
CA ALA A 148 16.68 -2.90 -5.88
C ALA A 148 16.67 -1.43 -5.40
N ALA A 149 15.67 -0.65 -5.83
CA ALA A 149 15.50 0.75 -5.42
C ALA A 149 15.16 0.88 -3.92
N VAL A 150 14.29 0.02 -3.41
CA VAL A 150 13.93 -0.03 -1.99
C VAL A 150 15.07 -0.56 -1.13
N ALA A 151 15.83 -1.54 -1.61
CA ALA A 151 16.88 -2.27 -0.88
C ALA A 151 16.40 -2.66 0.54
N PRO A 152 15.37 -3.53 0.66
CA PRO A 152 14.85 -3.94 1.97
C PRO A 152 15.89 -4.77 2.73
N VAL A 153 15.81 -4.77 4.07
CA VAL A 153 16.68 -5.64 4.91
C VAL A 153 16.24 -7.11 4.79
N VAL A 154 14.96 -7.34 4.55
CA VAL A 154 14.41 -8.69 4.32
C VAL A 154 13.39 -8.62 3.19
N LEU A 155 13.57 -9.47 2.20
CA LEU A 155 12.56 -9.78 1.18
C LEU A 155 11.87 -11.08 1.60
N VAL A 156 10.54 -11.03 1.70
CA VAL A 156 9.73 -12.18 2.09
C VAL A 156 8.96 -12.66 0.88
N GLU A 157 9.09 -13.96 0.58
CA GLU A 157 8.38 -14.59 -0.52
C GLU A 157 7.54 -15.77 0.00
N GLY A 158 6.43 -16.04 -0.68
CA GLY A 158 5.53 -17.15 -0.30
C GLY A 158 5.85 -18.41 -1.09
N GLY A 159 6.02 -19.54 -0.40
CA GLY A 159 6.23 -20.83 -1.03
C GLY A 159 7.65 -21.39 -0.82
N ASP A 160 7.94 -22.48 -1.54
CA ASP A 160 9.22 -23.21 -1.44
C ASP A 160 10.19 -22.78 -2.55
N TYR A 161 10.34 -21.45 -2.75
CA TYR A 161 11.29 -20.90 -3.74
C TYR A 161 12.71 -20.96 -3.17
N ARG A 162 13.68 -21.22 -4.06
CA ARG A 162 15.08 -21.04 -3.74
C ARG A 162 15.44 -19.56 -3.86
N PRO A 163 16.38 -19.03 -3.08
CA PRO A 163 16.79 -17.62 -3.17
C PRO A 163 17.17 -17.18 -4.59
N GLU A 164 17.81 -18.06 -5.37
CA GLU A 164 18.22 -17.80 -6.76
C GLU A 164 17.05 -17.66 -7.74
N ASP A 165 15.86 -18.18 -7.39
CA ASP A 165 14.64 -18.13 -8.21
C ASP A 165 13.76 -16.92 -7.85
N ILE A 166 14.13 -16.16 -6.82
CA ILE A 166 13.38 -15.00 -6.34
C ILE A 166 13.88 -13.74 -7.04
N ALA A 167 12.99 -13.08 -7.78
CA ALA A 167 13.31 -11.81 -8.44
C ALA A 167 13.79 -10.75 -7.44
N GLY A 168 14.98 -10.17 -7.66
CA GLY A 168 15.56 -9.14 -6.80
C GLY A 168 16.28 -9.66 -5.54
N ALA A 169 16.35 -10.99 -5.31
CA ALA A 169 17.06 -11.55 -4.17
C ALA A 169 18.55 -11.22 -4.20
N ASP A 170 19.16 -11.22 -5.38
CA ASP A 170 20.56 -10.85 -5.60
C ASP A 170 20.87 -9.41 -5.15
N ALA A 171 19.99 -8.46 -5.44
CA ALA A 171 20.10 -7.07 -5.01
C ALA A 171 20.01 -6.95 -3.47
N VAL A 172 19.09 -7.70 -2.84
CA VAL A 172 18.93 -7.71 -1.38
C VAL A 172 20.17 -8.29 -0.71
N LEU A 173 20.66 -9.44 -1.18
CA LEU A 173 21.88 -10.07 -0.65
C LEU A 173 23.11 -9.16 -0.84
N ALA A 174 23.25 -8.50 -2.00
CA ALA A 174 24.35 -7.57 -2.26
C ALA A 174 24.32 -6.35 -1.34
N SER A 175 23.15 -5.93 -0.86
CA SER A 175 22.97 -4.82 0.09
C SER A 175 23.10 -5.23 1.57
N GLY A 176 23.34 -6.49 1.86
CA GLY A 176 23.51 -7.04 3.22
C GLY A 176 22.21 -7.45 3.89
N GLY A 177 21.14 -7.66 3.11
CA GLY A 177 19.86 -8.18 3.58
C GLY A 177 19.78 -9.70 3.54
#